data_edb0cd9e42496f04b545f159491cbc35
#
_entry.id   edb0cd9e42496f04b545f159491cbc35
#
_cell.length_a   1.000
_cell.length_b   1.000
_cell.length_c   1.000
_cell.angle_alpha   90.00
_cell.angle_beta   90.00
_cell.angle_gamma   90.00
#
_symmetry.space_group_name_H-M   'P 1'
#
loop_
_entity.id
_entity.type
_entity.pdbx_description
1 polymer ?
#
loop_
_entity_poly.entity_id
_entity_poly.type
_entity_poly.pdbx_seq_one_letter_code
_entity_poly.pdbx_strand_id
1 'polypeptide(L)'
;SQTKIVVFDKTGTMTKGVFEVSGIHHNEMEDAKLLEYAAYAECSSSHPISKSLQKAYGKPIDRSRVTDIEEIGGNGVIAKVEGVSVAAGNAKLMNRLGIAYKECHHVGTVVHMAVDGKYAGHILISDIIKPHAKEAIENLKKAGITRTVMLTGDGKKVAESVAADLGIGEVHSELLPADKVSKVEELLSNKSEKEKLAFVGDGINDAPVLSRADIGIAMGALGSDAAIEAADVVLMDDDPLKIGKAIRIAKKCMGIVYENIYFAIGVYVVCLVLGAFGI
;
A
#
# COMPACT_ATOMS: atom_id res chain seq x y z
N SER A 1 26.57 1.24 -0.55
CA SER A 1 25.41 0.95 0.30
C SER A 1 25.37 -0.55 0.54
N GLN A 2 25.27 -0.93 1.79
CA GLN A 2 25.12 -2.34 2.23
C GLN A 2 23.66 -2.75 2.29
N THR A 3 22.75 -1.94 1.74
CA THR A 3 21.33 -2.26 1.71
C THR A 3 21.08 -3.51 0.87
N LYS A 4 20.56 -4.54 1.51
CA LYS A 4 20.26 -5.84 0.91
C LYS A 4 18.79 -6.23 1.06
N ILE A 5 18.11 -5.69 2.06
CA ILE A 5 16.73 -5.96 2.37
C ILE A 5 15.93 -4.67 2.20
N VAL A 6 14.83 -4.73 1.46
CA VAL A 6 13.89 -3.61 1.34
C VAL A 6 12.51 -4.12 1.72
N VAL A 7 11.95 -3.48 2.74
CA VAL A 7 10.61 -3.75 3.25
C VAL A 7 9.69 -2.61 2.83
N PHE A 8 8.53 -2.95 2.30
CA PHE A 8 7.54 -1.99 1.82
C PHE A 8 6.26 -2.08 2.63
N ASP A 9 5.69 -0.94 2.99
CA ASP A 9 4.27 -0.90 3.22
C ASP A 9 3.51 -1.08 1.90
N LYS A 10 2.31 -1.63 1.92
CA LYS A 10 1.49 -1.78 0.72
C LYS A 10 0.77 -0.48 0.37
N THR A 11 -0.08 -0.02 1.29
CA THR A 11 -1.06 1.05 1.06
C THR A 11 -0.38 2.41 1.06
N GLY A 12 -0.62 3.22 0.02
CA GLY A 12 0.03 4.53 -0.11
C GLY A 12 1.48 4.46 -0.61
N THR A 13 2.14 3.30 -0.53
CA THR A 13 3.54 3.09 -0.94
C THR A 13 3.65 2.38 -2.28
N MET A 14 3.22 1.13 -2.37
CA MET A 14 3.19 0.37 -3.62
C MET A 14 1.86 0.51 -4.36
N THR A 15 0.83 0.90 -3.64
CA THR A 15 -0.49 1.25 -4.17
C THR A 15 -0.79 2.73 -3.91
N LYS A 16 -1.82 3.24 -4.56
CA LYS A 16 -2.22 4.66 -4.44
C LYS A 16 -2.95 4.98 -3.14
N GLY A 17 -3.33 3.96 -2.35
CA GLY A 17 -4.23 4.13 -1.20
C GLY A 17 -5.63 4.60 -1.61
N VAL A 18 -5.98 4.46 -2.88
CA VAL A 18 -7.27 4.82 -3.45
C VAL A 18 -7.95 3.55 -3.93
N PHE A 19 -9.13 3.32 -3.39
CA PHE A 19 -9.97 2.21 -3.80
C PHE A 19 -10.75 2.56 -5.05
N GLU A 20 -10.78 1.66 -6.02
CA GLU A 20 -11.60 1.79 -7.24
C GLU A 20 -12.37 0.51 -7.52
N VAL A 21 -13.52 0.67 -8.16
CA VAL A 21 -14.30 -0.48 -8.66
C VAL A 21 -13.51 -1.15 -9.76
N SER A 22 -13.11 -2.40 -9.54
CA SER A 22 -12.31 -3.20 -10.48
C SER A 22 -13.14 -4.21 -11.27
N GLY A 23 -14.38 -4.48 -10.85
CA GLY A 23 -15.28 -5.37 -11.56
C GLY A 23 -16.68 -5.45 -10.94
N ILE A 24 -17.63 -5.87 -11.75
CA ILE A 24 -19.01 -6.19 -11.35
C ILE A 24 -19.30 -7.59 -11.86
N HIS A 25 -19.68 -8.50 -10.98
CA HIS A 25 -19.78 -9.92 -11.32
C HIS A 25 -21.07 -10.56 -10.80
N HIS A 26 -21.53 -11.61 -11.51
CA HIS A 26 -22.67 -12.46 -11.13
C HIS A 26 -23.97 -11.70 -10.86
N ASN A 27 -24.18 -10.57 -11.52
CA ASN A 27 -25.40 -9.79 -11.40
C ASN A 27 -26.53 -10.38 -12.27
N GLU A 28 -27.76 -10.18 -11.81
CA GLU A 28 -28.97 -10.52 -12.55
C GLU A 28 -29.62 -9.27 -13.18
N MET A 29 -28.95 -8.12 -13.07
CA MET A 29 -29.34 -6.84 -13.65
C MET A 29 -28.17 -6.20 -14.38
N GLU A 30 -28.43 -5.12 -15.10
CA GLU A 30 -27.40 -4.36 -15.80
C GLU A 30 -26.37 -3.78 -14.81
N ASP A 31 -25.06 -3.89 -15.14
CA ASP A 31 -23.95 -3.44 -14.31
C ASP A 31 -24.09 -1.97 -13.88
N ALA A 32 -24.52 -1.11 -14.82
CA ALA A 32 -24.74 0.30 -14.55
C ALA A 32 -25.82 0.53 -13.49
N LYS A 33 -26.89 -0.29 -13.49
CA LYS A 33 -27.98 -0.19 -12.54
C LYS A 33 -27.57 -0.70 -11.16
N LEU A 34 -26.79 -1.78 -11.11
CA LEU A 34 -26.27 -2.30 -9.86
C LEU A 34 -25.33 -1.29 -9.20
N LEU A 35 -24.46 -0.65 -9.98
CA LEU A 35 -23.56 0.40 -9.50
C LEU A 35 -24.32 1.64 -9.03
N GLU A 36 -25.40 2.03 -9.76
CA GLU A 36 -26.29 3.11 -9.32
C GLU A 36 -26.87 2.81 -7.93
N TYR A 37 -27.47 1.66 -7.75
CA TYR A 37 -28.04 1.26 -6.46
C TYR A 37 -26.98 1.25 -5.33
N ALA A 38 -25.77 0.75 -5.60
CA ALA A 38 -24.68 0.75 -4.64
C ALA A 38 -24.28 2.18 -4.24
N ALA A 39 -24.10 3.07 -5.22
CA ALA A 39 -23.72 4.45 -4.99
C ALA A 39 -24.79 5.23 -4.21
N TYR A 40 -26.06 4.99 -4.51
CA TYR A 40 -27.18 5.61 -3.79
C TYR A 40 -27.33 5.07 -2.37
N ALA A 41 -27.25 3.75 -2.16
CA ALA A 41 -27.33 3.15 -0.82
C ALA A 41 -26.19 3.67 0.09
N GLU A 42 -25.00 3.85 -0.45
CA GLU A 42 -23.80 4.31 0.26
C GLU A 42 -23.61 5.85 0.23
N CYS A 43 -24.62 6.62 -0.20
CA CYS A 43 -24.49 8.06 -0.44
C CYS A 43 -24.20 8.91 0.80
N SER A 44 -24.51 8.41 1.99
CA SER A 44 -24.32 9.09 3.27
C SER A 44 -23.03 8.68 3.98
N SER A 45 -22.39 7.60 3.55
CA SER A 45 -21.18 7.08 4.17
C SER A 45 -19.93 7.82 3.69
N SER A 46 -19.02 8.11 4.61
CA SER A 46 -17.70 8.68 4.32
C SER A 46 -16.61 7.62 4.13
N HIS A 47 -16.98 6.35 4.23
CA HIS A 47 -16.04 5.23 4.12
C HIS A 47 -15.34 5.20 2.75
N PRO A 48 -14.05 4.85 2.65
CA PRO A 48 -13.33 4.80 1.37
C PRO A 48 -14.00 3.94 0.30
N ILE A 49 -14.60 2.81 0.69
CA ILE A 49 -15.36 1.92 -0.22
C ILE A 49 -16.58 2.66 -0.78
N SER A 50 -17.34 3.34 0.08
CA SER A 50 -18.52 4.10 -0.33
C SER A 50 -18.17 5.22 -1.32
N LYS A 51 -17.06 5.93 -1.04
CA LYS A 51 -16.52 6.95 -1.96
C LYS A 51 -16.11 6.36 -3.31
N SER A 52 -15.54 5.17 -3.32
CA SER A 52 -15.16 4.51 -4.58
C SER A 52 -16.37 4.12 -5.42
N LEU A 53 -17.46 3.66 -4.80
CA LEU A 53 -18.72 3.37 -5.48
C LEU A 53 -19.35 4.64 -6.06
N GLN A 54 -19.41 5.72 -5.28
CA GLN A 54 -19.92 7.01 -5.73
C GLN A 54 -19.08 7.59 -6.88
N LYS A 55 -17.76 7.49 -6.80
CA LYS A 55 -16.84 7.90 -7.87
C LYS A 55 -17.03 7.09 -9.15
N ALA A 56 -17.18 5.78 -9.03
CA ALA A 56 -17.38 4.89 -10.17
C ALA A 56 -18.71 5.15 -10.86
N TYR A 57 -19.77 5.47 -10.12
CA TYR A 57 -21.05 5.89 -10.67
C TYR A 57 -20.92 7.17 -11.49
N GLY A 58 -20.10 8.13 -11.06
CA GLY A 58 -19.67 9.29 -11.86
C GLY A 58 -20.75 10.33 -12.17
N LYS A 59 -21.95 10.20 -11.59
CA LYS A 59 -23.06 11.14 -11.76
C LYS A 59 -23.41 11.76 -10.43
N PRO A 60 -24.00 12.98 -10.41
CA PRO A 60 -24.54 13.58 -9.20
C PRO A 60 -25.57 12.65 -8.52
N ILE A 61 -25.43 12.48 -7.20
CA ILE A 61 -26.35 11.67 -6.42
C ILE A 61 -27.40 12.57 -5.81
N ASP A 62 -28.64 12.37 -6.22
CA ASP A 62 -29.81 13.02 -5.61
C ASP A 62 -30.23 12.25 -4.36
N ARG A 63 -29.83 12.77 -3.21
CA ARG A 63 -30.12 12.14 -1.92
C ARG A 63 -31.61 12.08 -1.58
N SER A 64 -32.46 12.88 -2.23
CA SER A 64 -33.91 12.84 -2.05
C SER A 64 -34.54 11.52 -2.53
N ARG A 65 -33.84 10.79 -3.40
CA ARG A 65 -34.27 9.47 -3.90
C ARG A 65 -33.97 8.34 -2.91
N VAL A 66 -33.30 8.62 -1.77
CA VAL A 66 -32.90 7.60 -0.79
C VAL A 66 -33.62 7.87 0.53
N THR A 67 -34.25 6.84 1.06
CA THR A 67 -34.92 6.84 2.36
C THR A 67 -34.52 5.62 3.18
N ASP A 68 -34.88 5.62 4.47
CA ASP A 68 -34.72 4.48 5.37
C ASP A 68 -33.27 3.91 5.37
N ILE A 69 -32.27 4.80 5.44
CA ILE A 69 -30.86 4.39 5.46
C ILE A 69 -30.55 3.82 6.85
N GLU A 70 -30.17 2.55 6.91
CA GLU A 70 -29.69 1.85 8.10
C GLU A 70 -28.26 1.36 7.88
N GLU A 71 -27.30 1.97 8.57
CA GLU A 71 -25.90 1.52 8.55
C GLU A 71 -25.70 0.43 9.61
N ILE A 72 -25.23 -0.73 9.18
CA ILE A 72 -24.95 -1.87 10.05
C ILE A 72 -23.44 -1.98 10.22
N GLY A 73 -22.93 -1.48 11.33
CA GLY A 73 -21.51 -1.35 11.62
C GLY A 73 -20.72 -2.63 11.32
N GLY A 74 -19.68 -2.50 10.48
CA GLY A 74 -18.83 -3.61 10.05
C GLY A 74 -19.44 -4.61 9.07
N ASN A 75 -20.72 -4.39 8.64
CA ASN A 75 -21.41 -5.30 7.71
C ASN A 75 -21.80 -4.63 6.39
N GLY A 76 -22.28 -3.39 6.42
CA GLY A 76 -22.74 -2.66 5.23
C GLY A 76 -23.94 -1.78 5.53
N VAL A 77 -24.73 -1.46 4.51
CA VAL A 77 -25.86 -0.54 4.56
C VAL A 77 -27.11 -1.17 3.93
N ILE A 78 -28.27 -0.83 4.47
CA ILE A 78 -29.58 -1.09 3.87
C ILE A 78 -30.25 0.27 3.66
N ALA A 79 -30.82 0.50 2.48
CA ALA A 79 -31.53 1.73 2.17
C ALA A 79 -32.67 1.46 1.19
N LYS A 80 -33.62 2.39 1.10
CA LYS A 80 -34.59 2.40 0.02
C LYS A 80 -34.22 3.43 -1.02
N VAL A 81 -33.98 2.99 -2.24
CA VAL A 81 -33.68 3.83 -3.40
C VAL A 81 -34.90 3.85 -4.29
N GLU A 82 -35.60 4.98 -4.37
CA GLU A 82 -36.88 5.12 -5.09
C GLU A 82 -37.92 4.05 -4.70
N GLY A 83 -37.97 3.72 -3.40
CA GLY A 83 -38.88 2.71 -2.86
C GLY A 83 -38.38 1.26 -2.98
N VAL A 84 -37.31 1.01 -3.72
CA VAL A 84 -36.69 -0.31 -3.88
C VAL A 84 -35.73 -0.56 -2.69
N SER A 85 -35.88 -1.69 -2.02
CA SER A 85 -34.99 -2.08 -0.91
C SER A 85 -33.64 -2.54 -1.46
N VAL A 86 -32.55 -1.84 -1.08
CA VAL A 86 -31.20 -2.15 -1.50
C VAL A 86 -30.32 -2.42 -0.29
N ALA A 87 -29.65 -3.56 -0.27
CA ALA A 87 -28.61 -3.89 0.71
C ALA A 87 -27.27 -4.00 0.02
N ALA A 88 -26.27 -3.27 0.54
CA ALA A 88 -24.90 -3.29 0.04
C ALA A 88 -23.96 -3.59 1.22
N GLY A 89 -23.12 -4.64 1.13
CA GLY A 89 -22.22 -4.97 2.21
C GLY A 89 -21.44 -6.27 2.01
N ASN A 90 -20.83 -6.74 3.09
CA ASN A 90 -20.04 -7.97 3.05
C ASN A 90 -20.94 -9.23 3.19
N ALA A 91 -20.30 -10.41 3.14
CA ALA A 91 -20.97 -11.70 3.29
C ALA A 91 -21.76 -11.81 4.62
N LYS A 92 -21.29 -11.14 5.71
CA LYS A 92 -22.01 -11.16 6.99
C LYS A 92 -23.36 -10.47 6.90
N LEU A 93 -23.47 -9.38 6.10
CA LEU A 93 -24.75 -8.73 5.84
C LEU A 93 -25.71 -9.67 5.10
N MET A 94 -25.23 -10.34 4.04
CA MET A 94 -26.06 -11.29 3.29
C MET A 94 -26.57 -12.42 4.18
N ASN A 95 -25.70 -13.00 5.01
CA ASN A 95 -26.07 -14.04 5.97
C ASN A 95 -27.10 -13.54 6.99
N ARG A 96 -26.95 -12.32 7.52
CA ARG A 96 -27.89 -11.71 8.45
C ARG A 96 -29.28 -11.53 7.84
N LEU A 97 -29.34 -11.21 6.55
CA LEU A 97 -30.59 -11.06 5.80
C LEU A 97 -31.16 -12.39 5.28
N GLY A 98 -30.47 -13.51 5.49
CA GLY A 98 -30.88 -14.83 4.98
C GLY A 98 -30.81 -14.93 3.46
N ILE A 99 -29.97 -14.13 2.81
CA ILE A 99 -29.82 -14.07 1.35
C ILE A 99 -28.62 -14.93 0.94
N ALA A 100 -28.87 -15.94 0.10
CA ALA A 100 -27.80 -16.73 -0.50
C ALA A 100 -27.01 -15.87 -1.51
N TYR A 101 -25.69 -15.84 -1.39
CA TYR A 101 -24.81 -15.07 -2.25
C TYR A 101 -23.81 -15.98 -2.97
N LYS A 102 -23.23 -15.46 -4.05
CA LYS A 102 -22.17 -16.15 -4.79
C LYS A 102 -20.80 -15.68 -4.28
N GLU A 103 -19.92 -16.63 -3.98
CA GLU A 103 -18.54 -16.30 -3.61
C GLU A 103 -17.78 -15.68 -4.78
N CYS A 104 -16.97 -14.69 -4.50
CA CYS A 104 -16.06 -14.08 -5.46
C CYS A 104 -14.66 -14.66 -5.30
N HIS A 105 -14.10 -15.17 -6.39
CA HIS A 105 -12.73 -15.70 -6.40
C HIS A 105 -11.68 -14.67 -6.81
N HIS A 106 -12.13 -13.48 -7.22
CA HIS A 106 -11.23 -12.36 -7.55
C HIS A 106 -10.69 -11.69 -6.30
N VAL A 107 -9.52 -11.11 -6.43
CA VAL A 107 -8.80 -10.47 -5.32
C VAL A 107 -9.27 -9.04 -5.15
N GLY A 108 -9.74 -8.71 -3.97
CA GLY A 108 -10.25 -7.38 -3.62
C GLY A 108 -11.29 -7.43 -2.49
N THR A 109 -11.82 -6.26 -2.17
CA THR A 109 -12.95 -6.13 -1.25
C THR A 109 -14.25 -6.35 -2.03
N VAL A 110 -15.03 -7.34 -1.61
CA VAL A 110 -16.29 -7.68 -2.25
C VAL A 110 -17.45 -6.96 -1.55
N VAL A 111 -18.20 -6.17 -2.29
CA VAL A 111 -19.47 -5.59 -1.86
C VAL A 111 -20.61 -6.38 -2.51
N HIS A 112 -21.24 -7.23 -1.74
CA HIS A 112 -22.43 -7.97 -2.18
C HIS A 112 -23.64 -7.05 -2.21
N MET A 113 -24.47 -7.21 -3.24
CA MET A 113 -25.66 -6.42 -3.46
C MET A 113 -26.91 -7.31 -3.44
N ALA A 114 -27.91 -6.85 -2.71
CA ALA A 114 -29.24 -7.44 -2.77
C ALA A 114 -30.29 -6.36 -3.04
N VAL A 115 -31.25 -6.68 -3.88
CA VAL A 115 -32.33 -5.79 -4.30
C VAL A 115 -33.68 -6.49 -4.05
N ASP A 116 -34.57 -5.86 -3.32
CA ASP A 116 -35.86 -6.41 -2.89
C ASP A 116 -35.75 -7.84 -2.29
N GLY A 117 -34.74 -8.02 -1.44
CA GLY A 117 -34.50 -9.29 -0.74
C GLY A 117 -33.91 -10.41 -1.60
N LYS A 118 -33.51 -10.14 -2.84
CA LYS A 118 -32.87 -11.10 -3.73
C LYS A 118 -31.44 -10.69 -4.02
N TYR A 119 -30.54 -11.66 -4.07
CA TYR A 119 -29.14 -11.41 -4.47
C TYR A 119 -29.08 -10.89 -5.90
N ALA A 120 -28.46 -9.73 -6.08
CA ALA A 120 -28.34 -9.08 -7.38
C ALA A 120 -26.94 -9.21 -8.01
N GLY A 121 -25.92 -9.50 -7.21
CA GLY A 121 -24.54 -9.62 -7.65
C GLY A 121 -23.55 -9.04 -6.64
N HIS A 122 -22.32 -8.81 -7.08
CA HIS A 122 -21.33 -8.15 -6.26
C HIS A 122 -20.42 -7.22 -7.06
N ILE A 123 -19.92 -6.21 -6.37
CA ILE A 123 -18.97 -5.23 -6.89
C ILE A 123 -17.63 -5.49 -6.23
N LEU A 124 -16.58 -5.64 -7.02
CA LEU A 124 -15.22 -5.82 -6.57
C LEU A 124 -14.53 -4.47 -6.50
N ILE A 125 -13.92 -4.19 -5.36
CA ILE A 125 -13.17 -2.96 -5.10
C ILE A 125 -11.74 -3.32 -4.74
N SER A 126 -10.79 -2.71 -5.42
CA SER A 126 -9.36 -2.97 -5.22
C SER A 126 -8.59 -1.66 -5.04
N ASP A 127 -7.52 -1.72 -4.27
CA ASP A 127 -6.53 -0.66 -4.18
C ASP A 127 -5.65 -0.70 -5.44
N ILE A 128 -5.37 0.45 -6.02
CA ILE A 128 -4.68 0.53 -7.32
C ILE A 128 -3.18 0.47 -7.10
N ILE A 129 -2.52 -0.48 -7.74
CA ILE A 129 -1.06 -0.53 -7.82
C ILE A 129 -0.55 0.72 -8.54
N LYS A 130 0.46 1.39 -7.97
CA LYS A 130 1.08 2.56 -8.60
C LYS A 130 1.70 2.19 -9.94
N PRO A 131 1.66 3.10 -10.92
CA PRO A 131 2.49 2.97 -12.11
C PRO A 131 3.95 2.73 -11.72
N HIS A 132 4.64 1.90 -12.49
CA HIS A 132 6.06 1.57 -12.29
C HIS A 132 6.40 0.80 -10.98
N ALA A 133 5.43 0.42 -10.12
CA ALA A 133 5.74 -0.30 -8.88
C ALA A 133 6.45 -1.63 -9.16
N LYS A 134 6.00 -2.39 -10.15
CA LYS A 134 6.64 -3.64 -10.58
C LYS A 134 8.06 -3.40 -11.11
N GLU A 135 8.21 -2.41 -12.00
CA GLU A 135 9.51 -2.03 -12.55
C GLU A 135 10.49 -1.59 -11.45
N ALA A 136 9.98 -0.88 -10.43
CA ALA A 136 10.78 -0.48 -9.27
C ALA A 136 11.35 -1.69 -8.53
N ILE A 137 10.55 -2.73 -8.28
CA ILE A 137 11.00 -3.98 -7.64
C ILE A 137 12.06 -4.68 -8.49
N GLU A 138 11.86 -4.77 -9.81
CA GLU A 138 12.84 -5.36 -10.73
C GLU A 138 14.17 -4.58 -10.71
N ASN A 139 14.10 -3.25 -10.73
CA ASN A 139 15.28 -2.39 -10.68
C ASN A 139 16.04 -2.50 -9.35
N LEU A 140 15.34 -2.71 -8.23
CA LEU A 140 15.95 -2.97 -6.93
C LEU A 140 16.72 -4.30 -6.93
N LYS A 141 16.15 -5.36 -7.47
CA LYS A 141 16.80 -6.67 -7.61
C LYS A 141 18.08 -6.55 -8.48
N LYS A 142 17.99 -5.86 -9.62
CA LYS A 142 19.15 -5.56 -10.48
C LYS A 142 20.22 -4.73 -9.77
N ALA A 143 19.82 -3.86 -8.83
CA ALA A 143 20.74 -3.06 -8.02
C ALA A 143 21.38 -3.84 -6.86
N GLY A 144 21.09 -5.14 -6.72
CA GLY A 144 21.71 -6.04 -5.74
C GLY A 144 20.95 -6.12 -4.40
N ILE A 145 19.67 -5.76 -4.38
CA ILE A 145 18.75 -6.09 -3.28
C ILE A 145 18.44 -7.58 -3.39
N THR A 146 18.69 -8.32 -2.32
CA THR A 146 18.54 -9.78 -2.28
C THR A 146 17.20 -10.21 -1.71
N ARG A 147 16.56 -9.35 -0.90
CA ARG A 147 15.31 -9.66 -0.23
C ARG A 147 14.34 -8.47 -0.31
N THR A 148 13.16 -8.72 -0.84
CA THR A 148 12.04 -7.76 -0.90
C THR A 148 10.88 -8.30 -0.10
N VAL A 149 10.36 -7.52 0.83
CA VAL A 149 9.30 -7.91 1.78
C VAL A 149 8.17 -6.89 1.71
N MET A 150 6.93 -7.32 1.75
CA MET A 150 5.77 -6.45 1.84
C MET A 150 5.04 -6.69 3.16
N LEU A 151 4.72 -5.61 3.88
CA LEU A 151 3.90 -5.64 5.08
C LEU A 151 2.55 -4.98 4.79
N THR A 152 1.45 -5.59 5.23
CA THR A 152 0.11 -5.04 5.02
C THR A 152 -0.88 -5.51 6.08
N GLY A 153 -1.89 -4.67 6.37
CA GLY A 153 -3.05 -5.05 7.15
C GLY A 153 -4.12 -5.82 6.39
N ASP A 154 -3.97 -5.96 5.06
CA ASP A 154 -4.96 -6.67 4.24
C ASP A 154 -4.97 -8.16 4.51
N GLY A 155 -6.10 -8.79 4.13
CA GLY A 155 -6.24 -10.24 4.19
C GLY A 155 -5.23 -10.96 3.29
N LYS A 156 -4.86 -12.18 3.69
CA LYS A 156 -3.81 -12.99 3.08
C LYS A 156 -3.92 -13.11 1.56
N LYS A 157 -5.10 -13.43 1.02
CA LYS A 157 -5.31 -13.59 -0.43
C LYS A 157 -4.98 -12.31 -1.22
N VAL A 158 -5.40 -11.16 -0.71
CA VAL A 158 -5.13 -9.85 -1.35
C VAL A 158 -3.64 -9.54 -1.33
N ALA A 159 -3.02 -9.74 -0.18
CA ALA A 159 -1.59 -9.50 0.01
C ALA A 159 -0.72 -10.37 -0.90
N GLU A 160 -1.00 -11.67 -0.95
CA GLU A 160 -0.27 -12.63 -1.80
C GLU A 160 -0.40 -12.32 -3.29
N SER A 161 -1.61 -11.93 -3.74
CA SER A 161 -1.82 -11.55 -5.14
C SER A 161 -1.05 -10.29 -5.52
N VAL A 162 -1.11 -9.23 -4.70
CA VAL A 162 -0.36 -8.00 -4.97
C VAL A 162 1.15 -8.25 -4.95
N ALA A 163 1.64 -9.06 -3.99
CA ALA A 163 3.06 -9.41 -3.93
C ALA A 163 3.52 -10.19 -5.18
N ALA A 164 2.71 -11.12 -5.66
CA ALA A 164 2.97 -11.89 -6.88
C ALA A 164 3.00 -10.97 -8.12
N ASP A 165 2.02 -10.07 -8.27
CA ASP A 165 1.94 -9.11 -9.38
C ASP A 165 3.15 -8.17 -9.43
N LEU A 166 3.63 -7.74 -8.26
CA LEU A 166 4.80 -6.87 -8.12
C LEU A 166 6.13 -7.65 -8.19
N GLY A 167 6.11 -8.97 -8.04
CA GLY A 167 7.30 -9.80 -7.96
C GLY A 167 8.05 -9.63 -6.64
N ILE A 168 7.37 -9.33 -5.54
CA ILE A 168 7.94 -9.26 -4.19
C ILE A 168 8.14 -10.68 -3.66
N GLY A 169 9.28 -10.95 -3.02
CA GLY A 169 9.65 -12.31 -2.62
C GLY A 169 8.98 -12.82 -1.34
N GLU A 170 8.57 -11.91 -0.45
CA GLU A 170 8.00 -12.25 0.85
C GLU A 170 6.87 -11.28 1.21
N VAL A 171 5.79 -11.79 1.81
CA VAL A 171 4.65 -10.96 2.22
C VAL A 171 4.16 -11.38 3.60
N HIS A 172 3.85 -10.41 4.44
CA HIS A 172 3.17 -10.58 5.71
C HIS A 172 1.87 -9.77 5.70
N SER A 173 0.77 -10.46 5.91
CA SER A 173 -0.60 -9.95 5.84
C SER A 173 -1.23 -9.87 7.23
N GLU A 174 -2.40 -9.23 7.30
CA GLU A 174 -3.25 -9.16 8.50
C GLU A 174 -2.55 -8.51 9.70
N LEU A 175 -1.56 -7.63 9.43
CA LEU A 175 -0.76 -6.97 10.45
C LEU A 175 -1.47 -5.72 10.99
N LEU A 176 -1.52 -5.61 12.32
CA LEU A 176 -1.81 -4.35 12.98
C LEU A 176 -0.58 -3.42 12.95
N PRO A 177 -0.72 -2.12 13.19
CA PRO A 177 0.41 -1.19 13.19
C PRO A 177 1.58 -1.63 14.10
N ALA A 178 1.27 -2.15 15.29
CA ALA A 178 2.28 -2.66 16.22
C ALA A 178 2.99 -3.92 15.69
N ASP A 179 2.26 -4.78 14.96
CA ASP A 179 2.82 -6.01 14.39
C ASP A 179 3.81 -5.69 13.27
N LYS A 180 3.60 -4.60 12.51
CA LYS A 180 4.56 -4.13 11.49
C LYS A 180 5.90 -3.78 12.13
N VAL A 181 5.89 -3.07 13.27
CA VAL A 181 7.11 -2.73 14.02
C VAL A 181 7.83 -4.00 14.46
N SER A 182 7.11 -4.91 15.11
CA SER A 182 7.66 -6.19 15.59
C SER A 182 8.26 -7.02 14.44
N LYS A 183 7.59 -7.02 13.28
CA LYS A 183 8.09 -7.74 12.10
C LYS A 183 9.38 -7.13 11.54
N VAL A 184 9.50 -5.81 11.51
CA VAL A 184 10.75 -5.15 11.10
C VAL A 184 11.87 -5.43 12.11
N GLU A 185 11.59 -5.44 13.41
CA GLU A 185 12.56 -5.82 14.45
C GLU A 185 13.03 -7.27 14.31
N GLU A 186 12.12 -8.19 13.99
CA GLU A 186 12.46 -9.59 13.68
C GLU A 186 13.39 -9.68 12.47
N LEU A 187 13.08 -8.95 11.39
CA LEU A 187 13.90 -8.92 10.18
C LEU A 187 15.29 -8.31 10.44
N LEU A 188 15.36 -7.27 11.29
CA LEU A 188 16.63 -6.66 11.72
C LEU A 188 17.48 -7.63 12.54
N SER A 189 16.87 -8.42 13.41
CA SER A 189 17.57 -9.40 14.26
C SER A 189 18.11 -10.59 13.45
N ASN A 190 17.47 -10.93 12.37
CA ASN A 190 17.78 -12.10 11.53
C ASN A 190 18.72 -11.78 10.35
N LYS A 191 19.10 -10.51 10.14
CA LYS A 191 20.04 -10.12 9.07
C LYS A 191 21.51 -10.19 9.54
N SER A 192 22.44 -10.25 8.59
CA SER A 192 23.85 -10.10 8.85
C SER A 192 24.17 -8.65 9.31
N GLU A 193 25.14 -8.48 10.21
CA GLU A 193 25.60 -7.16 10.67
C GLU A 193 26.05 -6.23 9.51
N LYS A 194 26.56 -6.81 8.43
CA LYS A 194 27.01 -6.06 7.25
C LYS A 194 25.85 -5.64 6.34
N GLU A 195 24.68 -6.22 6.50
CA GLU A 195 23.51 -5.90 5.70
C GLU A 195 22.69 -4.80 6.36
N LYS A 196 22.10 -3.94 5.53
CA LYS A 196 21.18 -2.89 5.96
C LYS A 196 19.78 -3.17 5.43
N LEU A 197 18.80 -2.92 6.28
CA LEU A 197 17.37 -3.00 5.97
C LEU A 197 16.84 -1.59 5.75
N ALA A 198 16.25 -1.35 4.57
CA ALA A 198 15.47 -0.14 4.32
C ALA A 198 13.98 -0.45 4.43
N PHE A 199 13.24 0.40 5.14
CA PHE A 199 11.79 0.38 5.14
C PHE A 199 11.26 1.55 4.32
N VAL A 200 10.27 1.28 3.47
CA VAL A 200 9.61 2.27 2.61
C VAL A 200 8.14 2.34 2.97
N GLY A 201 7.67 3.51 3.35
CA GLY A 201 6.28 3.77 3.74
C GLY A 201 5.79 5.14 3.32
N ASP A 202 4.48 5.41 3.46
CA ASP A 202 3.88 6.73 3.21
C ASP A 202 4.09 7.70 4.39
N GLY A 203 4.48 7.17 5.53
CA GLY A 203 4.85 7.91 6.74
C GLY A 203 3.69 8.39 7.60
N ILE A 204 2.45 8.32 7.16
CA ILE A 204 1.31 8.79 7.97
C ILE A 204 1.08 7.81 9.13
N ASN A 205 1.06 6.52 8.82
CA ASN A 205 0.84 5.46 9.82
C ASN A 205 2.12 4.69 10.16
N ASP A 206 3.18 4.87 9.38
CA ASP A 206 4.40 4.08 9.43
C ASP A 206 5.59 4.80 10.10
N ALA A 207 5.39 6.00 10.66
CA ALA A 207 6.46 6.74 11.34
C ALA A 207 7.23 5.91 12.40
N PRO A 208 6.57 5.09 13.25
CA PRO A 208 7.27 4.21 14.17
C PRO A 208 8.13 3.15 13.50
N VAL A 209 7.69 2.65 12.33
CA VAL A 209 8.42 1.63 11.56
C VAL A 209 9.59 2.24 10.82
N LEU A 210 9.39 3.44 10.23
CA LEU A 210 10.44 4.23 9.56
C LEU A 210 11.63 4.49 10.50
N SER A 211 11.34 4.92 11.73
CA SER A 211 12.37 5.21 12.75
C SER A 211 13.11 3.96 13.24
N ARG A 212 12.51 2.78 13.11
CA ARG A 212 13.09 1.51 13.59
C ARG A 212 14.01 0.84 12.58
N ALA A 213 13.80 1.06 11.29
CA ALA A 213 14.62 0.50 10.22
C ALA A 213 16.06 1.03 10.29
N ASP A 214 17.01 0.33 9.67
CA ASP A 214 18.36 0.89 9.48
C ASP A 214 18.33 2.13 8.57
N ILE A 215 17.34 2.19 7.66
CA ILE A 215 17.11 3.31 6.75
C ILE A 215 15.60 3.44 6.55
N GLY A 216 15.02 4.53 7.02
CA GLY A 216 13.63 4.88 6.76
C GLY A 216 13.51 5.73 5.50
N ILE A 217 12.64 5.31 4.58
CA ILE A 217 12.37 6.03 3.32
C ILE A 217 10.87 6.38 3.29
N ALA A 218 10.55 7.66 3.38
CA ALA A 218 9.17 8.15 3.23
C ALA A 218 8.88 8.50 1.76
N MET A 219 7.70 8.09 1.27
CA MET A 219 7.22 8.39 -0.08
C MET A 219 6.01 9.32 -0.04
N GLY A 220 5.92 10.21 -1.04
CA GLY A 220 4.74 11.07 -1.19
C GLY A 220 4.54 12.06 -0.04
N ALA A 221 5.59 12.43 0.67
CA ALA A 221 5.57 13.17 1.93
C ALA A 221 5.11 14.65 1.82
N LEU A 222 4.51 15.05 0.72
CA LEU A 222 3.87 16.36 0.57
C LEU A 222 2.65 16.44 1.52
N GLY A 223 2.91 16.69 2.81
CA GLY A 223 1.87 16.93 3.80
C GLY A 223 1.94 16.14 5.10
N SER A 224 2.95 15.30 5.31
CA SER A 224 3.13 14.60 6.59
C SER A 224 4.45 15.01 7.26
N ASP A 225 4.39 16.00 8.14
CA ASP A 225 5.56 16.45 8.93
C ASP A 225 6.13 15.27 9.75
N ALA A 226 5.27 14.41 10.28
CA ALA A 226 5.67 13.22 11.03
C ALA A 226 6.50 12.22 10.18
N ALA A 227 6.17 12.06 8.90
CA ALA A 227 6.93 11.21 7.99
C ALA A 227 8.31 11.78 7.68
N ILE A 228 8.36 13.10 7.45
CA ILE A 228 9.62 13.81 7.16
C ILE A 228 10.55 13.72 8.38
N GLU A 229 10.03 13.85 9.58
CA GLU A 229 10.80 13.79 10.82
C GLU A 229 11.28 12.38 11.16
N ALA A 230 10.51 11.36 10.81
CA ALA A 230 10.82 9.96 11.12
C ALA A 230 11.72 9.26 10.07
N ALA A 231 11.85 9.81 8.87
CA ALA A 231 12.57 9.18 7.76
C ALA A 231 13.98 9.74 7.56
N ASP A 232 14.92 8.86 7.21
CA ASP A 232 16.28 9.27 6.79
C ASP A 232 16.31 9.82 5.36
N VAL A 233 15.37 9.38 4.52
CA VAL A 233 15.24 9.79 3.12
C VAL A 233 13.78 10.08 2.82
N VAL A 234 13.53 11.23 2.22
CA VAL A 234 12.19 11.64 1.78
C VAL A 234 12.15 11.73 0.26
N LEU A 235 11.27 10.97 -0.34
CA LEU A 235 10.98 11.03 -1.78
C LEU A 235 9.77 11.94 -1.99
N MET A 236 10.01 13.12 -2.53
CA MET A 236 8.97 14.13 -2.75
C MET A 236 7.96 13.70 -3.82
N ASP A 237 8.42 12.92 -4.79
CA ASP A 237 7.55 12.33 -5.81
C ASP A 237 6.97 11.00 -5.32
N ASP A 238 5.74 10.74 -5.68
CA ASP A 238 5.02 9.51 -5.34
C ASP A 238 5.28 8.37 -6.36
N ASP A 239 6.51 8.31 -6.89
CA ASP A 239 6.95 7.33 -7.88
C ASP A 239 7.91 6.30 -7.27
N PRO A 240 7.52 5.00 -7.21
CA PRO A 240 8.36 3.93 -6.67
C PRO A 240 9.73 3.78 -7.35
N LEU A 241 9.90 4.20 -8.60
CA LEU A 241 11.21 4.19 -9.29
C LEU A 241 12.28 5.02 -8.57
N LYS A 242 11.86 6.04 -7.83
CA LYS A 242 12.78 6.92 -7.07
C LYS A 242 13.52 6.19 -5.96
N ILE A 243 12.96 5.09 -5.42
CA ILE A 243 13.61 4.25 -4.40
C ILE A 243 14.94 3.72 -4.95
N GLY A 244 14.90 3.12 -6.12
CA GLY A 244 16.12 2.61 -6.78
C GLY A 244 17.12 3.71 -7.14
N LYS A 245 16.64 4.91 -7.48
CA LYS A 245 17.49 6.08 -7.72
C LYS A 245 18.20 6.53 -6.45
N ALA A 246 17.49 6.62 -5.32
CA ALA A 246 18.05 6.98 -4.02
C ALA A 246 19.17 5.99 -3.61
N ILE A 247 18.94 4.69 -3.74
CA ILE A 247 19.95 3.66 -3.44
C ILE A 247 21.19 3.81 -4.33
N ARG A 248 21.02 4.08 -5.62
CA ARG A 248 22.16 4.31 -6.53
C ARG A 248 22.97 5.55 -6.17
N ILE A 249 22.30 6.65 -5.83
CA ILE A 249 22.94 7.88 -5.37
C ILE A 249 23.75 7.61 -4.11
N ALA A 250 23.15 6.95 -3.11
CA ALA A 250 23.84 6.60 -1.87
C ALA A 250 25.08 5.74 -2.11
N LYS A 251 25.03 4.76 -3.02
CA LYS A 251 26.20 3.95 -3.41
C LYS A 251 27.30 4.81 -4.03
N LYS A 252 26.95 5.72 -4.93
CA LYS A 252 27.90 6.62 -5.57
C LYS A 252 28.55 7.58 -4.57
N CYS A 253 27.77 8.16 -3.67
CA CYS A 253 28.29 9.01 -2.59
C CYS A 253 29.29 8.27 -1.70
N MET A 254 28.98 7.03 -1.31
CA MET A 254 29.93 6.22 -0.53
C MET A 254 31.22 5.93 -1.29
N GLY A 255 31.14 5.69 -2.60
CA GLY A 255 32.33 5.55 -3.46
C GLY A 255 33.24 6.79 -3.37
N ILE A 256 32.65 7.96 -3.58
CA ILE A 256 33.40 9.24 -3.50
C ILE A 256 34.01 9.47 -2.11
N VAL A 257 33.27 9.13 -1.04
CA VAL A 257 33.79 9.23 0.33
C VAL A 257 35.02 8.35 0.52
N TYR A 258 34.98 7.10 0.08
CA TYR A 258 36.14 6.21 0.16
C TYR A 258 37.33 6.71 -0.69
N GLU A 259 37.07 7.17 -1.91
CA GLU A 259 38.12 7.77 -2.77
C GLU A 259 38.82 8.95 -2.06
N ASN A 260 38.02 9.85 -1.44
CA ASN A 260 38.57 10.98 -0.69
C ASN A 260 39.38 10.56 0.53
N ILE A 261 38.88 9.55 1.30
CA ILE A 261 39.61 9.02 2.45
C ILE A 261 40.94 8.41 2.04
N TYR A 262 40.95 7.55 1.01
CA TYR A 262 42.18 6.91 0.53
C TYR A 262 43.15 7.95 -0.04
N PHE A 263 42.65 8.96 -0.76
CA PHE A 263 43.47 10.06 -1.26
C PHE A 263 44.11 10.84 -0.11
N ALA A 264 43.34 11.24 0.89
CA ALA A 264 43.83 11.98 2.05
C ALA A 264 44.91 11.19 2.84
N ILE A 265 44.64 9.88 3.09
CA ILE A 265 45.64 9.01 3.74
C ILE A 265 46.87 8.87 2.89
N GLY A 266 46.74 8.72 1.57
CA GLY A 266 47.85 8.61 0.65
C GLY A 266 48.75 9.85 0.67
N VAL A 267 48.17 11.05 0.57
CA VAL A 267 48.89 12.32 0.70
C VAL A 267 49.61 12.43 2.06
N TYR A 268 48.91 12.09 3.13
CA TYR A 268 49.50 12.11 4.48
C TYR A 268 50.71 11.18 4.60
N VAL A 269 50.60 9.95 4.10
CA VAL A 269 51.73 8.99 4.10
C VAL A 269 52.92 9.53 3.25
N VAL A 270 52.67 10.11 2.08
CA VAL A 270 53.71 10.71 1.24
C VAL A 270 54.41 11.84 2.00
N CYS A 271 53.67 12.74 2.65
CA CYS A 271 54.24 13.83 3.44
C CYS A 271 55.11 13.30 4.60
N LEU A 272 54.63 12.25 5.30
CA LEU A 272 55.44 11.63 6.36
C LEU A 272 56.75 11.03 5.84
N VAL A 273 56.71 10.34 4.71
CA VAL A 273 57.88 9.74 4.11
C VAL A 273 58.87 10.84 3.69
N LEU A 274 58.42 11.89 3.00
CA LEU A 274 59.28 13.01 2.60
C LEU A 274 59.88 13.69 3.83
N GLY A 275 59.11 13.95 4.87
CA GLY A 275 59.63 14.53 6.12
C GLY A 275 60.66 13.63 6.82
N ALA A 276 60.48 12.29 6.76
CA ALA A 276 61.45 11.35 7.32
C ALA A 276 62.80 11.35 6.54
N PHE A 277 62.78 11.70 5.26
CA PHE A 277 64.01 11.87 4.44
C PHE A 277 64.57 13.30 4.48
N GLY A 278 63.94 14.20 5.25
CA GLY A 278 64.45 15.59 5.38
C GLY A 278 64.16 16.47 4.18
N ILE A 279 63.17 16.14 3.35
CA ILE A 279 62.72 16.89 2.18
C ILE A 279 61.44 17.67 2.54
#